data_54800d7a498deb0388dd05f6f7ea5bfc
#
_entry.id   54800d7a498deb0388dd05f6f7ea5bfc
#
_cell.length_a   1.000
_cell.length_b   1.000
_cell.length_c   1.000
_cell.angle_alpha   90.00
_cell.angle_beta   90.00
_cell.angle_gamma   90.00
#
_symmetry.space_group_name_H-M   'P 1'
#
loop_
_entity.id
_entity.type
_entity.pdbx_description
1 polymer ?
#
loop_
_entity_poly.entity_id
_entity_poly.type
_entity_poly.pdbx_seq_one_letter_code
_entity_poly.pdbx_strand_id
1 'polypeptide(L)'
;MNKLSQLTNECLASMPMLADTICHTTDIMGELFESYYDKVQNRVQQFLNEKPELKYEIDERNSERLTISVFPLTRANGRKQIPHLSNQVNIYSSLIFYNQFRRKTVNEFDVEFGYVMSNDGGNIIYFSLAVGDMNPDISAFHEIATDIKKELIEKWDIQIEDRFIELHIAPAQNLTDEILEGCFNDFMTHILNPLLTNLK
;
A
#
# COMPACT_ATOMS: atom_id res chain seq x y z
N MET A 1 -41.09 -7.18 19.42
CA MET A 1 -39.81 -6.52 19.37
C MET A 1 -39.59 -6.02 17.97
N ASN A 2 -39.20 -4.76 17.79
CA ASN A 2 -39.03 -4.21 16.44
C ASN A 2 -37.73 -4.80 15.81
N LYS A 3 -37.79 -5.23 14.57
CA LYS A 3 -36.66 -5.82 13.84
C LYS A 3 -35.39 -4.92 13.88
N LEU A 4 -35.58 -3.60 13.88
CA LEU A 4 -34.49 -2.63 14.00
C LEU A 4 -33.80 -2.71 15.36
N SER A 5 -34.59 -2.85 16.46
CA SER A 5 -34.01 -2.96 17.81
C SER A 5 -33.24 -4.28 18.00
N GLN A 6 -33.66 -5.35 17.35
CA GLN A 6 -32.98 -6.63 17.39
C GLN A 6 -31.64 -6.53 16.65
N LEU A 7 -31.62 -6.00 15.42
CA LEU A 7 -30.40 -5.78 14.64
C LEU A 7 -29.41 -4.86 15.35
N THR A 8 -29.92 -3.80 16.00
CA THR A 8 -29.05 -2.89 16.77
C THR A 8 -28.38 -3.61 17.95
N ASN A 9 -29.13 -4.43 18.67
CA ASN A 9 -28.60 -5.20 19.80
C ASN A 9 -27.61 -6.27 19.35
N GLU A 10 -27.85 -6.95 18.23
CA GLU A 10 -26.92 -7.92 17.64
C GLU A 10 -25.61 -7.24 17.20
N CYS A 11 -25.69 -6.07 16.57
CA CYS A 11 -24.52 -5.26 16.24
C CYS A 11 -23.72 -4.85 17.49
N LEU A 12 -24.40 -4.31 18.50
CA LEU A 12 -23.76 -3.89 19.75
C LEU A 12 -23.11 -5.06 20.49
N ALA A 13 -23.73 -6.25 20.46
CA ALA A 13 -23.16 -7.46 21.09
C ALA A 13 -21.90 -7.99 20.37
N SER A 14 -21.78 -7.75 19.07
CA SER A 14 -20.60 -8.18 18.28
C SER A 14 -19.45 -7.16 18.28
N MET A 15 -19.69 -5.92 18.70
CA MET A 15 -18.68 -4.86 18.70
C MET A 15 -17.40 -5.18 19.50
N PRO A 16 -17.46 -5.76 20.71
CA PRO A 16 -16.25 -6.11 21.45
C PRO A 16 -15.36 -7.10 20.68
N MET A 17 -15.96 -8.15 20.12
CA MET A 17 -15.24 -9.15 19.33
C MET A 17 -14.62 -8.56 18.06
N LEU A 18 -15.31 -7.63 17.40
CA LEU A 18 -14.78 -6.92 16.25
C LEU A 18 -13.60 -6.01 16.65
N ALA A 19 -13.74 -5.29 17.75
CA ALA A 19 -12.66 -4.44 18.28
C ALA A 19 -11.42 -5.27 18.63
N ASP A 20 -11.58 -6.37 19.33
CA ASP A 20 -10.49 -7.30 19.68
C ASP A 20 -9.82 -7.87 18.43
N THR A 21 -10.59 -8.23 17.41
CA THR A 21 -10.06 -8.74 16.13
C THR A 21 -9.25 -7.66 15.41
N ILE A 22 -9.76 -6.43 15.33
CA ILE A 22 -9.03 -5.31 14.72
C ILE A 22 -7.75 -5.03 15.49
N CYS A 23 -7.79 -4.93 16.81
CA CYS A 23 -6.61 -4.69 17.62
C CYS A 23 -5.56 -5.78 17.41
N HIS A 24 -5.96 -7.05 17.51
CA HIS A 24 -5.04 -8.18 17.33
C HIS A 24 -4.42 -8.21 15.92
N THR A 25 -5.23 -7.98 14.89
CA THR A 25 -4.72 -7.89 13.51
C THR A 25 -3.76 -6.72 13.35
N THR A 26 -4.08 -5.58 13.96
CA THR A 26 -3.22 -4.39 13.93
C THR A 26 -1.87 -4.66 14.58
N ASP A 27 -1.86 -5.32 15.74
CA ASP A 27 -0.61 -5.63 16.45
C ASP A 27 0.29 -6.52 15.59
N ILE A 28 -0.25 -7.61 15.03
CA ILE A 28 0.51 -8.54 14.18
C ILE A 28 0.99 -7.85 12.89
N MET A 29 0.09 -7.18 12.19
CA MET A 29 0.43 -6.51 10.93
C MET A 29 1.31 -5.29 11.16
N GLY A 30 1.16 -4.63 12.31
CA GLY A 30 1.99 -3.49 12.71
C GLY A 30 3.46 -3.86 12.79
N GLU A 31 3.82 -4.87 13.54
CA GLU A 31 5.21 -5.34 13.67
C GLU A 31 5.82 -5.71 12.31
N LEU A 32 5.03 -6.38 11.47
CA LEU A 32 5.45 -6.80 10.14
C LEU A 32 5.68 -5.62 9.21
N PHE A 33 4.72 -4.69 9.13
CA PHE A 33 4.80 -3.53 8.24
C PHE A 33 5.86 -2.54 8.70
N GLU A 34 6.07 -2.37 10.00
CA GLU A 34 7.20 -1.59 10.51
C GLU A 34 8.54 -2.19 10.05
N SER A 35 8.67 -3.52 10.09
CA SER A 35 9.87 -4.19 9.58
C SER A 35 10.09 -3.93 8.08
N TYR A 36 9.04 -3.98 7.26
CA TYR A 36 9.14 -3.69 5.83
C TYR A 36 9.41 -2.20 5.58
N TYR A 37 8.76 -1.32 6.33
CA TYR A 37 9.04 0.10 6.27
C TYR A 37 10.53 0.40 6.51
N ASP A 38 11.11 -0.17 7.55
CA ASP A 38 12.53 0.03 7.86
C ASP A 38 13.44 -0.51 6.74
N LYS A 39 13.12 -1.66 6.15
CA LYS A 39 13.88 -2.22 5.00
C LYS A 39 13.81 -1.29 3.79
N VAL A 40 12.62 -0.77 3.45
CA VAL A 40 12.42 0.17 2.34
C VAL A 40 13.11 1.50 2.62
N GLN A 41 12.92 2.07 3.81
CA GLN A 41 13.55 3.32 4.22
C GLN A 41 15.09 3.24 4.15
N ASN A 42 15.65 2.16 4.68
CA ASN A 42 17.10 1.95 4.61
C ASN A 42 17.60 1.86 3.18
N ARG A 43 16.87 1.18 2.30
CA ARG A 43 17.24 1.06 0.88
C ARG A 43 17.16 2.41 0.15
N VAL A 44 16.10 3.17 0.37
CA VAL A 44 15.96 4.53 -0.19
C VAL A 44 17.05 5.44 0.37
N GLN A 45 17.31 5.43 1.67
CA GLN A 45 18.36 6.22 2.28
C GLN A 45 19.74 5.88 1.73
N GLN A 46 20.03 4.61 1.48
CA GLN A 46 21.27 4.19 0.83
C GLN A 46 21.38 4.83 -0.57
N PHE A 47 20.33 4.76 -1.38
CA PHE A 47 20.26 5.40 -2.69
C PHE A 47 20.53 6.92 -2.61
N LEU A 48 19.90 7.62 -1.65
CA LEU A 48 20.10 9.05 -1.46
C LEU A 48 21.58 9.40 -1.15
N ASN A 49 22.24 8.55 -0.38
CA ASN A 49 23.65 8.70 -0.04
C ASN A 49 24.58 8.38 -1.21
N GLU A 50 24.22 7.44 -2.07
CA GLU A 50 24.98 7.04 -3.25
C GLU A 50 24.86 8.04 -4.41
N LYS A 51 23.72 8.74 -4.51
CA LYS A 51 23.42 9.68 -5.62
C LYS A 51 22.95 11.05 -5.12
N PRO A 52 23.76 11.76 -4.31
CA PRO A 52 23.35 13.04 -3.73
C PRO A 52 23.10 14.14 -4.79
N GLU A 53 23.66 13.99 -5.98
CA GLU A 53 23.48 14.92 -7.11
C GLU A 53 22.02 14.95 -7.62
N LEU A 54 21.25 13.89 -7.42
CA LEU A 54 19.85 13.81 -7.82
C LEU A 54 18.92 14.58 -6.89
N LYS A 55 19.38 14.96 -5.70
CA LYS A 55 18.66 15.80 -4.72
C LYS A 55 17.30 15.25 -4.32
N TYR A 56 17.18 13.94 -4.20
CA TYR A 56 16.01 13.33 -3.59
C TYR A 56 16.08 13.41 -2.06
N GLU A 57 14.94 13.47 -1.43
CA GLU A 57 14.78 13.42 0.02
C GLU A 57 13.54 12.61 0.40
N ILE A 58 13.54 12.04 1.60
CA ILE A 58 12.35 11.36 2.15
C ILE A 58 11.43 12.43 2.73
N ASP A 59 10.14 12.35 2.41
CA ASP A 59 9.12 13.17 3.02
C ASP A 59 8.68 12.59 4.37
N GLU A 60 9.41 12.95 5.42
CA GLU A 60 9.10 12.48 6.77
C GLU A 60 7.74 12.96 7.32
N ARG A 61 7.12 13.98 6.68
CA ARG A 61 5.85 14.54 7.15
C ARG A 61 4.65 13.79 6.61
N ASN A 62 4.79 13.29 5.38
CA ASN A 62 3.71 12.59 4.68
C ASN A 62 3.96 11.08 4.62
N SER A 63 5.16 10.61 5.00
CA SER A 63 5.43 9.17 5.18
C SER A 63 4.79 8.67 6.48
N GLU A 64 4.14 7.54 6.43
CA GLU A 64 3.38 6.94 7.53
C GLU A 64 3.92 5.55 7.86
N ARG A 65 4.43 5.35 9.07
CA ARG A 65 4.97 4.03 9.49
C ARG A 65 3.88 2.99 9.64
N LEU A 66 2.75 3.41 10.22
CA LEU A 66 1.57 2.56 10.35
C LEU A 66 0.34 3.44 10.45
N THR A 67 -0.61 3.22 9.57
CA THR A 67 -1.89 3.92 9.57
C THR A 67 -3.03 2.93 9.46
N ILE A 68 -4.10 3.22 10.19
CA ILE A 68 -5.36 2.50 10.10
C ILE A 68 -6.40 3.44 9.53
N SER A 69 -6.89 3.14 8.35
CA SER A 69 -7.97 3.88 7.72
C SER A 69 -9.22 3.03 7.63
N VAL A 70 -10.31 3.58 8.13
CA VAL A 70 -11.63 2.98 7.99
C VAL A 70 -12.39 3.78 6.95
N PHE A 71 -12.74 3.16 5.85
CA PHE A 71 -13.56 3.78 4.80
C PHE A 71 -15.04 3.44 5.02
N PRO A 72 -15.78 4.30 5.77
CA PRO A 72 -17.21 4.12 5.89
C PRO A 72 -17.88 4.48 4.58
N LEU A 73 -19.09 3.98 4.42
CA LEU A 73 -20.08 4.40 3.44
C LEU A 73 -20.20 5.93 3.36
N THR A 74 -19.32 6.62 2.65
CA THR A 74 -19.45 8.05 2.47
C THR A 74 -20.41 8.35 1.33
N ARG A 75 -21.42 9.17 1.64
CA ARG A 75 -22.22 9.83 0.61
C ARG A 75 -21.35 10.92 -0.04
N ALA A 76 -20.68 10.59 -1.14
CA ALA A 76 -20.03 11.63 -1.91
C ALA A 76 -21.12 12.55 -2.52
N ASN A 77 -21.10 13.81 -2.14
CA ASN A 77 -21.84 14.92 -2.78
C ASN A 77 -23.35 14.74 -2.94
N GLY A 78 -24.05 14.18 -1.94
CA GLY A 78 -25.51 14.14 -1.96
C GLY A 78 -26.16 13.24 -3.01
N ARG A 79 -25.40 12.59 -3.87
CA ARG A 79 -25.89 11.58 -4.80
C ARG A 79 -25.83 10.22 -4.14
N LYS A 80 -26.93 9.45 -4.24
CA LYS A 80 -26.94 8.03 -3.88
C LYS A 80 -25.92 7.33 -4.77
N GLN A 81 -24.68 7.13 -4.28
CA GLN A 81 -23.86 6.11 -4.86
C GLN A 81 -24.46 4.78 -4.49
N ILE A 82 -24.69 3.98 -5.50
CA ILE A 82 -25.19 2.61 -5.36
C ILE A 82 -24.15 1.84 -4.56
N PRO A 83 -24.57 1.09 -3.56
CA PRO A 83 -23.69 0.49 -2.58
C PRO A 83 -23.00 -0.76 -3.12
N HIS A 84 -21.92 -0.57 -3.85
CA HIS A 84 -20.80 -1.50 -3.78
C HIS A 84 -19.84 -1.00 -2.70
N LEU A 85 -20.43 -0.72 -1.55
CA LEU A 85 -19.75 -0.11 -0.44
C LEU A 85 -19.31 -1.22 0.47
N SER A 86 -18.19 -1.78 0.10
CA SER A 86 -17.37 -2.51 1.05
C SER A 86 -16.96 -1.53 2.14
N ASN A 87 -17.38 -1.75 3.38
CA ASN A 87 -16.68 -1.19 4.50
C ASN A 87 -15.29 -1.83 4.45
N GLN A 88 -14.28 -1.01 4.18
CA GLN A 88 -12.91 -1.45 4.14
C GLN A 88 -12.17 -0.92 5.36
N VAL A 89 -11.33 -1.75 5.91
CA VAL A 89 -10.32 -1.36 6.89
C VAL A 89 -8.98 -1.60 6.23
N ASN A 90 -8.22 -0.54 6.07
CA ASN A 90 -6.86 -0.60 5.56
C ASN A 90 -5.89 -0.38 6.71
N ILE A 91 -4.91 -1.27 6.82
CA ILE A 91 -3.76 -1.11 7.71
C ILE A 91 -2.56 -1.04 6.78
N TYR A 92 -1.87 0.09 6.75
CA TYR A 92 -0.80 0.31 5.78
C TYR A 92 0.34 1.15 6.33
N SER A 93 1.47 1.06 5.65
CA SER A 93 2.63 1.94 5.79
C SER A 93 2.97 2.54 4.43
N SER A 94 3.42 3.78 4.42
CA SER A 94 3.75 4.53 3.22
C SER A 94 5.06 5.28 3.40
N LEU A 95 5.98 5.13 2.45
CA LEU A 95 7.22 5.90 2.38
C LEU A 95 7.23 6.74 1.13
N ILE A 96 7.20 8.06 1.31
CA ILE A 96 7.26 9.02 0.22
C ILE A 96 8.67 9.58 0.10
N PHE A 97 9.22 9.59 -1.12
CA PHE A 97 10.45 10.28 -1.43
C PHE A 97 10.32 11.07 -2.73
N TYR A 98 10.95 12.22 -2.79
CA TYR A 98 10.79 13.16 -3.90
C TYR A 98 12.05 13.97 -4.14
N ASN A 99 12.13 14.60 -5.31
CA ASN A 99 13.07 15.69 -5.55
C ASN A 99 12.36 17.00 -5.84
N GLN A 100 13.02 18.10 -5.56
CA GLN A 100 12.50 19.44 -5.77
C GLN A 100 13.37 20.24 -6.75
N PHE A 101 12.69 20.98 -7.64
CA PHE A 101 13.32 22.01 -8.44
C PHE A 101 12.65 23.36 -8.18
N ARG A 102 13.42 24.35 -7.71
CA ARG A 102 12.91 25.68 -7.35
C ARG A 102 11.74 25.66 -6.36
N ARG A 103 11.81 24.81 -5.35
CA ARG A 103 10.78 24.61 -4.31
C ARG A 103 9.46 23.99 -4.84
N LYS A 104 9.49 23.36 -5.99
CA LYS A 104 8.37 22.56 -6.49
C LYS A 104 8.80 21.11 -6.55
N THR A 105 7.96 20.23 -6.07
CA THR A 105 8.13 18.80 -6.27
C THR A 105 8.11 18.52 -7.77
N VAL A 106 9.11 17.81 -8.25
CA VAL A 106 9.24 17.47 -9.67
C VAL A 106 8.96 15.98 -9.86
N ASN A 107 9.64 15.14 -9.09
CA ASN A 107 9.39 13.71 -9.09
C ASN A 107 9.05 13.29 -7.67
N GLU A 108 7.99 12.52 -7.53
CA GLU A 108 7.52 11.97 -6.26
C GLU A 108 7.17 10.51 -6.46
N PHE A 109 7.58 9.70 -5.51
CA PHE A 109 7.33 8.27 -5.48
C PHE A 109 6.78 7.90 -4.11
N ASP A 110 5.72 7.12 -4.10
CA ASP A 110 5.11 6.57 -2.90
C ASP A 110 5.25 5.05 -2.93
N VAL A 111 5.91 4.51 -1.92
CA VAL A 111 6.03 3.08 -1.69
C VAL A 111 5.10 2.73 -0.55
N GLU A 112 4.01 2.05 -0.87
CA GLU A 112 2.99 1.66 0.10
C GLU A 112 2.89 0.15 0.19
N PHE A 113 2.65 -0.36 1.37
CA PHE A 113 2.32 -1.75 1.62
C PHE A 113 1.32 -1.86 2.75
N GLY A 114 0.40 -2.77 2.58
CA GLY A 114 -0.71 -2.83 3.51
C GLY A 114 -1.57 -4.07 3.39
N TYR A 115 -2.56 -4.08 4.26
CA TYR A 115 -3.60 -5.09 4.34
C TYR A 115 -4.97 -4.43 4.24
N VAL A 116 -5.77 -4.89 3.29
CA VAL A 116 -7.15 -4.46 3.10
C VAL A 116 -8.07 -5.56 3.56
N MET A 117 -8.91 -5.26 4.53
CA MET A 117 -10.06 -6.08 4.90
C MET A 117 -11.31 -5.50 4.27
N SER A 118 -12.05 -6.32 3.54
CA SER A 118 -13.30 -5.94 2.93
C SER A 118 -14.43 -6.85 3.41
N ASN A 119 -15.64 -6.29 3.55
CA ASN A 119 -16.83 -7.05 3.98
C ASN A 119 -17.38 -8.01 2.92
N ASP A 120 -16.91 -7.94 1.70
CA ASP A 120 -17.20 -8.87 0.61
C ASP A 120 -16.29 -10.11 0.59
N GLY A 121 -15.36 -10.19 1.57
CA GLY A 121 -14.45 -11.33 1.74
C GLY A 121 -13.13 -11.20 0.99
N GLY A 122 -12.90 -10.09 0.29
CA GLY A 122 -11.64 -9.79 -0.36
C GLY A 122 -10.62 -9.26 0.67
N ASN A 123 -9.87 -10.16 1.30
CA ASN A 123 -8.72 -9.78 2.11
C ASN A 123 -7.48 -9.80 1.24
N ILE A 124 -6.80 -8.68 1.11
CA ILE A 124 -5.65 -8.50 0.22
C ILE A 124 -4.48 -7.95 1.02
N ILE A 125 -3.32 -8.53 0.86
CA ILE A 125 -2.06 -7.89 1.21
C ILE A 125 -1.45 -7.38 -0.08
N TYR A 126 -0.92 -6.16 -0.07
CA TYR A 126 -0.36 -5.53 -1.24
C TYR A 126 0.97 -4.84 -0.95
N PHE A 127 1.80 -4.76 -1.99
CA PHE A 127 3.00 -3.94 -2.07
C PHE A 127 2.89 -3.10 -3.34
N SER A 128 2.94 -1.79 -3.18
CA SER A 128 2.68 -0.86 -4.27
C SER A 128 3.78 0.19 -4.43
N LEU A 129 3.98 0.61 -5.66
CA LEU A 129 4.77 1.77 -6.04
C LEU A 129 3.89 2.69 -6.87
N ALA A 130 3.66 3.90 -6.39
CA ALA A 130 2.97 4.94 -7.12
C ALA A 130 3.94 6.07 -7.52
N VAL A 131 3.63 6.71 -8.64
CA VAL A 131 4.39 7.83 -9.19
C VAL A 131 3.50 9.06 -9.19
N GLY A 132 3.94 10.13 -8.56
CA GLY A 132 3.18 11.38 -8.45
C GLY A 132 2.79 11.98 -9.80
N ASP A 133 1.64 12.63 -9.86
CA ASP A 133 1.08 13.22 -11.09
C ASP A 133 1.97 14.27 -11.74
N MET A 134 2.84 14.89 -10.97
CA MET A 134 3.72 15.96 -11.43
C MET A 134 5.02 15.46 -12.03
N ASN A 135 5.29 14.15 -12.01
CA ASN A 135 6.51 13.58 -12.56
C ASN A 135 6.57 13.80 -14.08
N PRO A 136 7.56 14.54 -14.60
CA PRO A 136 7.67 14.83 -16.02
C PRO A 136 8.17 13.64 -16.84
N ASP A 137 8.92 12.74 -16.21
CA ASP A 137 9.51 11.56 -16.85
C ASP A 137 9.21 10.32 -16.02
N ILE A 138 8.36 9.46 -16.58
CA ILE A 138 7.98 8.17 -16.01
C ILE A 138 8.52 6.99 -16.84
N SER A 139 9.53 7.23 -17.68
CA SER A 139 10.09 6.19 -18.57
C SER A 139 10.66 5.01 -17.77
N ALA A 140 11.39 5.29 -16.69
CA ALA A 140 11.93 4.25 -15.81
C ALA A 140 10.80 3.38 -15.21
N PHE A 141 9.68 3.99 -14.85
CA PHE A 141 8.51 3.28 -14.35
C PHE A 141 7.89 2.38 -15.44
N HIS A 142 7.74 2.87 -16.67
CA HIS A 142 7.19 2.08 -17.77
C HIS A 142 8.10 0.91 -18.18
N GLU A 143 9.42 1.08 -18.12
CA GLU A 143 10.37 -0.01 -18.36
C GLU A 143 10.17 -1.12 -17.32
N ILE A 144 10.11 -0.77 -16.04
CA ILE A 144 9.84 -1.70 -14.94
C ILE A 144 8.50 -2.40 -15.14
N ALA A 145 7.43 -1.65 -15.42
CA ALA A 145 6.10 -2.19 -15.65
C ALA A 145 6.07 -3.22 -16.80
N THR A 146 6.92 -3.03 -17.79
CA THR A 146 7.06 -3.97 -18.93
C THR A 146 7.79 -5.25 -18.54
N ASP A 147 8.85 -5.14 -17.75
CA ASP A 147 9.68 -6.27 -17.33
C ASP A 147 8.98 -7.15 -16.30
N ILE A 148 8.26 -6.54 -15.34
CA ILE A 148 7.47 -7.25 -14.32
C ILE A 148 6.47 -8.23 -14.95
N LYS A 149 5.78 -7.81 -16.00
CA LYS A 149 4.78 -8.66 -16.67
C LYS A 149 5.35 -9.99 -17.15
N LYS A 150 6.64 -10.06 -17.46
CA LYS A 150 7.27 -11.29 -17.95
C LYS A 150 7.68 -12.24 -16.82
N GLU A 151 8.05 -11.71 -15.68
CA GLU A 151 8.72 -12.48 -14.62
C GLU A 151 7.80 -12.83 -13.45
N LEU A 152 6.85 -11.95 -13.13
CA LEU A 152 6.05 -12.07 -11.90
C LEU A 152 4.57 -12.41 -12.12
N ILE A 153 4.04 -12.25 -13.32
CA ILE A 153 2.59 -12.42 -13.58
C ILE A 153 2.07 -13.84 -13.30
N GLU A 154 2.94 -14.85 -13.40
CA GLU A 154 2.57 -16.22 -13.06
C GLU A 154 2.62 -16.51 -11.56
N LYS A 155 3.28 -15.63 -10.79
CA LYS A 155 3.53 -15.83 -9.36
C LYS A 155 2.61 -15.01 -8.48
N TRP A 156 2.28 -13.79 -8.90
CA TRP A 156 1.49 -12.83 -8.13
C TRP A 156 0.33 -12.28 -8.96
N ASP A 157 -0.74 -11.87 -8.28
CA ASP A 157 -1.75 -11.03 -8.90
C ASP A 157 -1.20 -9.60 -8.98
N ILE A 158 -1.05 -9.08 -10.20
CA ILE A 158 -0.36 -7.80 -10.44
C ILE A 158 -1.31 -6.84 -11.12
N GLN A 159 -1.49 -5.68 -10.49
CA GLN A 159 -2.17 -4.55 -11.11
C GLN A 159 -1.12 -3.53 -11.59
N ILE A 160 -1.23 -3.13 -12.84
CA ILE A 160 -0.38 -2.11 -13.45
C ILE A 160 -1.28 -1.10 -14.13
N GLU A 161 -1.21 0.14 -13.70
CA GLU A 161 -1.83 1.28 -14.33
C GLU A 161 -0.78 2.30 -14.76
N ASP A 162 -1.20 3.42 -15.32
CA ASP A 162 -0.28 4.40 -15.89
C ASP A 162 0.77 4.91 -14.89
N ARG A 163 0.43 4.93 -13.60
CA ARG A 163 1.24 5.53 -12.55
C ARG A 163 1.34 4.71 -11.27
N PHE A 164 0.87 3.48 -11.26
CA PHE A 164 1.14 2.59 -10.14
C PHE A 164 1.32 1.13 -10.58
N ILE A 165 2.09 0.43 -9.78
CA ILE A 165 2.31 -1.02 -9.87
C ILE A 165 2.00 -1.58 -8.49
N GLU A 166 1.18 -2.61 -8.44
CA GLU A 166 0.77 -3.24 -7.20
C GLU A 166 0.85 -4.76 -7.32
N LEU A 167 1.55 -5.39 -6.37
CA LEU A 167 1.60 -6.84 -6.21
C LEU A 167 0.62 -7.24 -5.11
N HIS A 168 -0.29 -8.13 -5.43
CA HIS A 168 -1.29 -8.63 -4.49
C HIS A 168 -1.02 -10.06 -4.07
N ILE A 169 -1.24 -10.33 -2.79
CA ILE A 169 -1.42 -11.66 -2.24
C ILE A 169 -2.91 -11.80 -1.91
N ALA A 170 -3.63 -12.53 -2.75
CA ALA A 170 -5.06 -12.76 -2.62
C ALA A 170 -5.40 -14.25 -2.73
N PRO A 171 -6.42 -14.74 -2.02
CA PRO A 171 -6.86 -14.26 -0.72
C PRO A 171 -5.88 -14.69 0.39
N ALA A 172 -5.79 -13.93 1.45
CA ALA A 172 -4.88 -14.16 2.58
C ALA A 172 -5.13 -15.47 3.39
N GLN A 173 -5.98 -16.37 2.89
CA GLN A 173 -6.37 -17.60 3.60
C GLN A 173 -5.23 -18.62 3.76
N ASN A 174 -4.18 -18.53 2.96
CA ASN A 174 -3.02 -19.42 3.01
C ASN A 174 -1.72 -18.64 3.18
N LEU A 175 -1.79 -17.47 3.79
CA LEU A 175 -0.61 -16.64 4.01
C LEU A 175 0.36 -17.35 4.94
N THR A 176 1.60 -17.52 4.48
CA THR A 176 2.73 -17.94 5.30
C THR A 176 3.78 -16.85 5.26
N ASP A 177 4.67 -16.84 6.27
CA ASP A 177 5.80 -15.90 6.29
C ASP A 177 6.65 -16.00 5.02
N GLU A 178 6.80 -17.20 4.47
CA GLU A 178 7.57 -17.46 3.24
C GLU A 178 6.92 -16.81 2.01
N ILE A 179 5.58 -16.87 1.90
CA ILE A 179 4.84 -16.23 0.80
C ILE A 179 4.96 -14.72 0.92
N LEU A 180 4.82 -14.19 2.10
CA LEU A 180 4.86 -12.76 2.35
C LEU A 180 6.27 -12.18 2.12
N GLU A 181 7.30 -12.81 2.71
CA GLU A 181 8.69 -12.43 2.44
C GLU A 181 9.06 -12.63 0.97
N GLY A 182 8.54 -13.66 0.31
CA GLY A 182 8.74 -13.88 -1.13
C GLY A 182 8.17 -12.75 -1.97
N CYS A 183 6.94 -12.28 -1.68
CA CYS A 183 6.33 -11.17 -2.39
C CYS A 183 7.07 -9.85 -2.13
N PHE A 184 7.44 -9.58 -0.88
CA PHE A 184 8.23 -8.42 -0.53
C PHE A 184 9.60 -8.41 -1.24
N ASN A 185 10.30 -9.54 -1.26
CA ASN A 185 11.59 -9.65 -1.93
C ASN A 185 11.47 -9.47 -3.45
N ASP A 186 10.41 -10.00 -4.06
CA ASP A 186 10.11 -9.77 -5.48
C ASP A 186 9.80 -8.29 -5.75
N PHE A 187 9.01 -7.64 -4.89
CA PHE A 187 8.77 -6.19 -4.96
C PHE A 187 10.08 -5.39 -4.89
N MET A 188 10.92 -5.68 -3.93
CA MET A 188 12.23 -5.02 -3.78
C MET A 188 13.12 -5.24 -5.00
N THR A 189 13.20 -6.48 -5.51
CA THR A 189 14.13 -6.87 -6.56
C THR A 189 13.69 -6.38 -7.94
N HIS A 190 12.40 -6.46 -8.23
CA HIS A 190 11.89 -6.23 -9.59
C HIS A 190 11.23 -4.85 -9.75
N ILE A 191 10.88 -4.16 -8.66
CA ILE A 191 10.20 -2.87 -8.70
C ILE A 191 11.06 -1.77 -8.10
N LEU A 192 11.32 -1.80 -6.79
CA LEU A 192 11.96 -0.69 -6.12
C LEU A 192 13.44 -0.51 -6.52
N ASN A 193 14.24 -1.58 -6.51
CA ASN A 193 15.65 -1.48 -6.87
C ASN A 193 15.88 -1.04 -8.32
N PRO A 194 15.18 -1.59 -9.34
CA PRO A 194 15.27 -1.08 -10.70
C PRO A 194 14.87 0.39 -10.82
N LEU A 195 13.79 0.84 -10.14
CA LEU A 195 13.43 2.25 -10.11
C LEU A 195 14.60 3.10 -9.63
N LEU A 196 15.10 2.83 -8.42
CA LEU A 196 16.20 3.61 -7.83
C LEU A 196 17.46 3.62 -8.69
N THR A 197 17.74 2.51 -9.39
CA THR A 197 18.89 2.42 -10.31
C THR A 197 18.74 3.30 -11.55
N ASN A 198 17.52 3.42 -12.07
CA ASN A 198 17.20 4.11 -13.32
C ASN A 198 16.84 5.59 -13.13
N LEU A 199 16.68 6.08 -11.89
CA LEU A 199 16.48 7.50 -11.62
C LEU A 199 17.67 8.34 -12.09
N LYS A 200 17.37 9.42 -12.80
CA LYS A 200 18.33 10.34 -13.41
C LYS A 200 18.21 11.74 -12.84
#